data_2d37ec907f7f28d7169451398b64aad0
#
_entry.id   2d37ec907f7f28d7169451398b64aad0
#
_cell.length_a   1.000
_cell.length_b   1.000
_cell.length_c   1.000
_cell.angle_alpha   90.00
_cell.angle_beta   90.00
_cell.angle_gamma   90.00
#
_symmetry.space_group_name_H-M   'P 1'
#
loop_
_entity.id
_entity.type
_entity.pdbx_description
1 polymer ?
#
loop_
_entity_poly.entity_id
_entity_poly.type
_entity_poly.pdbx_seq_one_letter_code
_entity_poly.pdbx_strand_id
1 'polypeptide(L)'
;MPTSALFLDRDGVINMDRSYIHRAEQFEFVPGIFELARFWTNELRRPIVVVTNQSGIGRGYFDQNAYAELTRWMCDRFAAEGTCITRVYHCPYHPLDGIGAFRCDHPWRKPKPGMLLQAASDLGLDAAHCVIIGDKMSDMEAGAAAGIGLRILLGEDKWAEPAHEVVADLGEALALVRARFRPDAP
;
A
#
# COMPACT_ATOMS: atom_id res chain seq x y z
N MET A 1 -17.04 11.56 11.98
CA MET A 1 -16.97 10.13 11.62
C MET A 1 -15.54 9.65 11.80
N PRO A 2 -15.26 8.37 12.11
CA PRO A 2 -13.90 7.89 12.22
C PRO A 2 -13.18 8.09 10.89
N THR A 3 -11.97 8.65 10.94
CA THR A 3 -11.17 8.91 9.75
C THR A 3 -10.58 7.60 9.27
N SER A 4 -10.95 7.13 8.08
CA SER A 4 -10.45 5.90 7.49
C SER A 4 -9.57 6.16 6.27
N ALA A 5 -8.63 5.26 6.00
CA ALA A 5 -7.74 5.32 4.85
C ALA A 5 -7.73 4.01 4.06
N LEU A 6 -7.38 4.10 2.79
CA LEU A 6 -6.96 2.97 1.98
C LEU A 6 -5.44 2.89 1.99
N PHE A 7 -4.90 1.82 2.55
CA PHE A 7 -3.50 1.47 2.48
C PHE A 7 -3.24 0.58 1.27
N LEU A 8 -2.25 0.91 0.49
CA LEU A 8 -1.82 0.13 -0.69
C LEU A 8 -0.36 -0.24 -0.56
N ASP A 9 0.00 -1.50 -0.82
CA ASP A 9 1.37 -1.78 -1.21
C ASP A 9 1.65 -1.15 -2.59
N ARG A 10 2.92 -0.98 -2.91
CA ARG A 10 3.34 -0.46 -4.22
C ARG A 10 3.49 -1.58 -5.23
N ASP A 11 4.48 -2.44 -5.01
CA ASP A 11 4.85 -3.51 -5.95
C ASP A 11 3.87 -4.68 -5.83
N GLY A 12 3.21 -5.03 -6.93
CA GLY A 12 2.16 -6.04 -7.00
C GLY A 12 0.73 -5.50 -6.83
N VAL A 13 0.55 -4.24 -6.35
CA VAL A 13 -0.78 -3.60 -6.18
C VAL A 13 -0.92 -2.33 -7.02
N ILE A 14 -0.02 -1.36 -6.87
CA ILE A 14 -0.04 -0.14 -7.69
C ILE A 14 0.63 -0.41 -9.03
N ASN A 15 1.77 -1.10 -9.03
CA ASN A 15 2.46 -1.51 -10.24
C ASN A 15 2.72 -3.02 -10.26
N MET A 16 2.85 -3.57 -11.46
CA MET A 16 3.26 -4.96 -11.65
C MET A 16 4.60 -5.21 -10.95
N ASP A 17 4.69 -6.24 -10.10
CA ASP A 17 5.95 -6.58 -9.41
C ASP A 17 6.92 -7.26 -10.40
N ARG A 18 8.00 -6.52 -10.76
CA ARG A 18 9.10 -7.03 -11.60
C ARG A 18 10.44 -6.97 -10.86
N SER A 19 10.39 -7.01 -9.54
CA SER A 19 11.54 -6.89 -8.63
C SER A 19 12.35 -5.59 -8.77
N TYR A 20 12.51 -4.89 -7.66
CA TYR A 20 13.36 -3.70 -7.53
C TYR A 20 13.13 -2.59 -8.55
N ILE A 21 11.86 -2.32 -8.91
CA ILE A 21 11.48 -1.23 -9.80
C ILE A 21 11.88 0.10 -9.16
N HIS A 22 12.71 0.86 -9.89
CA HIS A 22 13.25 2.15 -9.43
C HIS A 22 13.29 3.24 -10.51
N ARG A 23 12.75 2.94 -11.73
CA ARG A 23 12.66 3.89 -12.86
C ARG A 23 11.25 3.88 -13.46
N ALA A 24 10.82 5.04 -13.97
CA ALA A 24 9.49 5.21 -14.56
C ALA A 24 9.23 4.29 -15.76
N GLU A 25 10.27 4.01 -16.58
CA GLU A 25 10.15 3.14 -17.75
C GLU A 25 9.89 1.68 -17.40
N GLN A 26 10.17 1.28 -16.16
CA GLN A 26 9.94 -0.06 -15.64
C GLN A 26 8.55 -0.19 -14.97
N PHE A 27 7.90 0.95 -14.72
CA PHE A 27 6.71 1.03 -13.88
C PHE A 27 5.45 0.87 -14.74
N GLU A 28 4.83 -0.28 -14.65
CA GLU A 28 3.56 -0.60 -15.32
C GLU A 28 2.46 -0.65 -14.26
N PHE A 29 1.46 0.22 -14.38
CA PHE A 29 0.34 0.26 -13.44
C PHE A 29 -0.52 -1.00 -13.55
N VAL A 30 -0.95 -1.54 -12.40
CA VAL A 30 -1.90 -2.64 -12.35
C VAL A 30 -3.25 -2.15 -12.87
N PRO A 31 -3.91 -2.89 -13.79
CA PRO A 31 -5.25 -2.54 -14.26
C PRO A 31 -6.24 -2.37 -13.12
N GLY A 32 -7.05 -1.30 -13.17
CA GLY A 32 -8.06 -1.00 -12.14
C GLY A 32 -7.57 -0.11 -10.99
N ILE A 33 -6.25 0.18 -10.88
CA ILE A 33 -5.74 0.97 -9.75
C ILE A 33 -6.31 2.39 -9.70
N PHE A 34 -6.46 3.04 -10.85
CA PHE A 34 -6.98 4.40 -10.89
C PHE A 34 -8.49 4.47 -10.65
N GLU A 35 -9.25 3.47 -11.07
CA GLU A 35 -10.68 3.33 -10.76
C GLU A 35 -10.91 3.17 -9.26
N LEU A 36 -10.15 2.29 -8.62
CA LEU A 36 -10.16 2.10 -7.17
C LEU A 36 -9.79 3.40 -6.45
N ALA A 37 -8.73 4.06 -6.90
CA ALA A 37 -8.25 5.30 -6.30
C ALA A 37 -9.27 6.42 -6.41
N ARG A 38 -9.89 6.63 -7.60
CA ARG A 38 -10.94 7.63 -7.79
C ARG A 38 -12.16 7.36 -6.92
N PHE A 39 -12.60 6.11 -6.81
CA PHE A 39 -13.68 5.77 -5.90
C PHE A 39 -13.34 6.19 -4.46
N TRP A 40 -12.14 5.85 -3.98
CA TRP A 40 -11.74 6.14 -2.62
C TRP A 40 -11.57 7.64 -2.32
N THR A 41 -10.89 8.37 -3.22
CA THR A 41 -10.59 9.79 -3.00
C THR A 41 -11.72 10.73 -3.37
N ASN A 42 -12.46 10.45 -4.45
CA ASN A 42 -13.42 11.40 -5.00
C ASN A 42 -14.85 11.11 -4.53
N GLU A 43 -15.23 9.82 -4.45
CA GLU A 43 -16.57 9.45 -4.00
C GLU A 43 -16.63 9.36 -2.46
N LEU A 44 -15.65 8.69 -1.81
CA LEU A 44 -15.61 8.58 -0.34
C LEU A 44 -14.90 9.76 0.35
N ARG A 45 -14.13 10.57 -0.38
CA ARG A 45 -13.34 11.71 0.13
C ARG A 45 -12.38 11.32 1.26
N ARG A 46 -11.71 10.18 1.11
CA ARG A 46 -10.82 9.60 2.12
C ARG A 46 -9.39 9.48 1.58
N PRO A 47 -8.37 9.54 2.46
CA PRO A 47 -6.96 9.47 2.04
C PRO A 47 -6.55 8.08 1.54
N ILE A 48 -5.63 8.06 0.56
CA ILE A 48 -4.86 6.90 0.14
C ILE A 48 -3.45 7.03 0.70
N VAL A 49 -2.95 5.96 1.30
CA VAL A 49 -1.60 5.88 1.88
C VAL A 49 -0.88 4.67 1.30
N VAL A 50 0.33 4.90 0.78
CA VAL A 50 1.19 3.81 0.30
C VAL A 50 2.11 3.36 1.43
N VAL A 51 2.22 2.03 1.63
CA VAL A 51 3.09 1.39 2.63
C VAL A 51 3.89 0.27 1.97
N THR A 52 5.17 0.49 1.70
CA THR A 52 5.96 -0.41 0.84
C THR A 52 7.32 -0.80 1.42
N ASN A 53 7.69 -2.08 1.29
CA ASN A 53 9.03 -2.56 1.59
C ASN A 53 9.96 -2.28 0.40
N GLN A 54 10.95 -1.40 0.59
CA GLN A 54 11.89 -0.97 -0.45
C GLN A 54 13.33 -1.37 -0.10
N SER A 55 13.54 -2.64 0.18
CA SER A 55 14.86 -3.17 0.58
C SER A 55 15.93 -3.06 -0.51
N GLY A 56 15.57 -2.79 -1.76
CA GLY A 56 16.52 -2.50 -2.83
C GLY A 56 17.44 -1.32 -2.49
N ILE A 57 16.95 -0.32 -1.75
CA ILE A 57 17.76 0.79 -1.23
C ILE A 57 18.82 0.25 -0.27
N GLY A 58 18.41 -0.51 0.73
CA GLY A 58 19.31 -1.05 1.73
C GLY A 58 20.28 -2.10 1.21
N ARG A 59 19.95 -2.75 0.09
CA ARG A 59 20.83 -3.68 -0.63
C ARG A 59 21.76 -3.01 -1.64
N GLY A 60 21.63 -1.67 -1.84
CA GLY A 60 22.45 -0.92 -2.77
C GLY A 60 22.12 -1.10 -4.24
N TYR A 61 20.92 -1.59 -4.59
CA TYR A 61 20.50 -1.75 -5.99
C TYR A 61 20.11 -0.42 -6.63
N PHE A 62 19.59 0.50 -5.84
CA PHE A 62 19.30 1.90 -6.19
C PHE A 62 19.34 2.76 -4.93
N ASP A 63 19.50 4.06 -5.10
CA ASP A 63 19.61 4.97 -3.99
C ASP A 63 18.28 5.63 -3.58
N GLN A 64 18.30 6.41 -2.51
CA GLN A 64 17.16 7.16 -1.99
C GLN A 64 16.64 8.19 -3.00
N ASN A 65 17.53 8.78 -3.84
CA ASN A 65 17.14 9.79 -4.81
C ASN A 65 16.32 9.14 -5.94
N ALA A 66 16.79 8.02 -6.49
CA ALA A 66 16.06 7.26 -7.51
C ALA A 66 14.67 6.82 -6.99
N TYR A 67 14.60 6.35 -5.73
CA TYR A 67 13.33 6.04 -5.09
C TYR A 67 12.40 7.26 -4.97
N ALA A 68 12.94 8.41 -4.55
CA ALA A 68 12.16 9.63 -4.36
C ALA A 68 11.66 10.19 -5.71
N GLU A 69 12.47 10.11 -6.77
CA GLU A 69 12.09 10.51 -8.13
C GLU A 69 10.94 9.65 -8.67
N LEU A 70 11.06 8.32 -8.55
CA LEU A 70 10.01 7.40 -8.97
C LEU A 70 8.72 7.62 -8.15
N THR A 71 8.84 7.83 -6.85
CA THR A 71 7.69 8.07 -5.97
C THR A 71 6.96 9.36 -6.37
N ARG A 72 7.70 10.45 -6.65
CA ARG A 72 7.11 11.70 -7.14
C ARG A 72 6.40 11.49 -8.47
N TRP A 73 7.06 10.83 -9.42
CA TRP A 73 6.49 10.51 -10.72
C TRP A 73 5.19 9.68 -10.58
N MET A 74 5.17 8.68 -9.71
CA MET A 74 3.97 7.89 -9.42
C MET A 74 2.84 8.78 -8.88
N CYS A 75 3.11 9.65 -7.92
CA CYS A 75 2.12 10.57 -7.36
C CYS A 75 1.58 11.54 -8.44
N ASP A 76 2.45 12.06 -9.32
CA ASP A 76 2.06 12.92 -10.43
C ASP A 76 1.14 12.19 -11.43
N ARG A 77 1.38 10.89 -11.67
CA ARG A 77 0.48 10.06 -12.50
C ARG A 77 -0.90 9.90 -11.85
N PHE A 78 -0.99 9.68 -10.54
CA PHE A 78 -2.27 9.66 -9.83
C PHE A 78 -2.99 11.00 -9.95
N ALA A 79 -2.29 12.12 -9.82
CA ALA A 79 -2.86 13.45 -9.97
C ALA A 79 -3.39 13.70 -11.41
N ALA A 80 -2.65 13.26 -12.43
CA ALA A 80 -3.09 13.34 -13.83
C ALA A 80 -4.34 12.50 -14.12
N GLU A 81 -4.56 11.41 -13.37
CA GLU A 81 -5.75 10.56 -13.42
C GLU A 81 -6.92 11.07 -12.55
N GLY A 82 -6.80 12.28 -11.99
CA GLY A 82 -7.84 12.93 -11.20
C GLY A 82 -8.03 12.35 -9.79
N THR A 83 -7.00 11.76 -9.22
CA THR A 83 -6.98 11.20 -7.86
C THR A 83 -5.67 11.58 -7.17
N CYS A 84 -5.46 11.23 -5.90
CA CYS A 84 -4.21 11.56 -5.22
C CYS A 84 -3.79 10.53 -4.18
N ILE A 85 -2.48 10.38 -4.02
CA ILE A 85 -1.85 9.69 -2.89
C ILE A 85 -1.56 10.73 -1.82
N THR A 86 -2.09 10.53 -0.62
CA THR A 86 -1.94 11.48 0.51
C THR A 86 -0.56 11.39 1.15
N ARG A 87 -0.05 10.16 1.34
CA ARG A 87 1.26 9.89 1.96
C ARG A 87 1.87 8.59 1.42
N VAL A 88 3.20 8.54 1.44
CA VAL A 88 3.97 7.32 1.12
C VAL A 88 4.93 7.04 2.25
N TYR A 89 4.84 5.84 2.83
CA TYR A 89 5.79 5.31 3.82
C TYR A 89 6.55 4.14 3.18
N HIS A 90 7.86 4.11 3.38
CA HIS A 90 8.68 3.03 2.85
C HIS A 90 9.69 2.52 3.87
N CYS A 91 10.04 1.26 3.77
CA CYS A 91 11.05 0.63 4.60
C CYS A 91 12.25 0.19 3.75
N PRO A 92 13.41 0.85 3.84
CA PRO A 92 14.61 0.46 3.10
C PRO A 92 15.38 -0.68 3.78
N TYR A 93 15.05 -1.03 5.01
CA TYR A 93 15.82 -1.96 5.84
C TYR A 93 15.56 -3.42 5.47
N HIS A 94 16.61 -4.27 5.63
CA HIS A 94 16.48 -5.72 5.53
C HIS A 94 17.35 -6.40 6.59
N PRO A 95 16.81 -7.35 7.39
CA PRO A 95 17.52 -7.90 8.54
C PRO A 95 18.79 -8.66 8.17
N LEU A 96 18.82 -9.31 7.00
CA LEU A 96 19.92 -10.16 6.57
C LEU A 96 20.76 -9.51 5.46
N ASP A 97 20.11 -8.93 4.44
CA ASP A 97 20.78 -8.52 3.20
C ASP A 97 21.02 -7.01 3.11
N GLY A 98 20.65 -6.24 4.13
CA GLY A 98 20.96 -4.82 4.20
C GLY A 98 22.47 -4.57 4.35
N ILE A 99 22.96 -3.47 3.76
CA ILE A 99 24.36 -3.06 3.85
C ILE A 99 24.49 -1.99 4.94
N GLY A 100 25.48 -2.13 5.80
CA GLY A 100 25.77 -1.15 6.87
C GLY A 100 24.59 -0.94 7.80
N ALA A 101 24.17 0.30 7.99
CA ALA A 101 23.06 0.67 8.86
C ALA A 101 21.68 0.15 8.36
N PHE A 102 21.56 -0.24 7.10
CA PHE A 102 20.33 -0.83 6.56
C PHE A 102 20.14 -2.32 6.92
N ARG A 103 21.17 -2.98 7.46
CA ARG A 103 21.04 -4.32 8.01
C ARG A 103 20.43 -4.26 9.40
N CYS A 104 19.10 -4.14 9.42
CA CYS A 104 18.34 -3.94 10.64
C CYS A 104 16.96 -4.60 10.53
N ASP A 105 16.52 -5.24 11.61
CA ASP A 105 15.15 -5.73 11.76
C ASP A 105 14.25 -4.57 12.22
N HIS A 106 13.92 -3.71 11.29
CA HIS A 106 13.23 -2.44 11.54
C HIS A 106 11.72 -2.64 11.76
N PRO A 107 11.07 -1.90 12.71
CA PRO A 107 9.64 -2.02 12.97
C PRO A 107 8.74 -1.61 11.79
N TRP A 108 9.25 -0.84 10.83
CA TRP A 108 8.52 -0.46 9.62
C TRP A 108 8.49 -1.54 8.55
N ARG A 109 9.34 -2.57 8.66
CA ARG A 109 9.36 -3.62 7.65
C ARG A 109 8.18 -4.57 7.83
N LYS A 110 7.25 -4.61 6.85
CA LYS A 110 6.20 -5.63 6.79
C LYS A 110 6.82 -7.04 6.82
N PRO A 111 6.35 -7.98 7.66
CA PRO A 111 5.04 -8.03 8.30
C PRO A 111 4.86 -7.22 9.59
N LYS A 112 5.84 -6.43 10.03
CA LYS A 112 5.66 -5.55 11.20
C LYS A 112 4.76 -4.36 10.85
N PRO A 113 3.95 -3.86 11.80
CA PRO A 113 2.91 -2.86 11.54
C PRO A 113 3.39 -1.41 11.53
N GLY A 114 4.69 -1.14 11.72
CA GLY A 114 5.19 0.20 12.05
C GLY A 114 4.83 1.30 11.05
N MET A 115 4.81 1.02 9.74
CA MET A 115 4.38 2.02 8.74
C MET A 115 2.89 2.35 8.87
N LEU A 116 2.05 1.33 9.11
CA LEU A 116 0.61 1.50 9.28
C LEU A 116 0.28 2.29 10.55
N LEU A 117 0.93 1.96 11.66
CA LEU A 117 0.77 2.66 12.94
C LEU A 117 1.24 4.11 12.85
N GLN A 118 2.37 4.37 12.16
CA GLN A 118 2.85 5.73 11.95
C GLN A 118 1.86 6.55 11.12
N ALA A 119 1.35 5.97 10.02
CA ALA A 119 0.36 6.64 9.19
C ALA A 119 -0.94 6.91 9.96
N ALA A 120 -1.41 5.96 10.77
CA ALA A 120 -2.59 6.14 11.61
C ALA A 120 -2.41 7.30 12.61
N SER A 121 -1.24 7.40 13.23
CA SER A 121 -0.89 8.50 14.13
C SER A 121 -0.82 9.85 13.40
N ASP A 122 -0.12 9.91 12.26
CA ASP A 122 0.11 11.16 11.52
C ASP A 122 -1.17 11.75 10.92
N LEU A 123 -2.14 10.90 10.58
CA LEU A 123 -3.39 11.29 9.91
C LEU A 123 -4.64 11.18 10.80
N GLY A 124 -4.48 10.78 12.07
CA GLY A 124 -5.60 10.61 12.99
C GLY A 124 -6.60 9.54 12.53
N LEU A 125 -6.10 8.40 12.02
CA LEU A 125 -6.93 7.33 11.48
C LEU A 125 -7.40 6.38 12.56
N ASP A 126 -8.61 5.86 12.38
CA ASP A 126 -9.10 4.69 13.12
C ASP A 126 -8.79 3.42 12.31
N ALA A 127 -7.81 2.64 12.77
CA ALA A 127 -7.34 1.45 12.09
C ALA A 127 -8.48 0.44 11.80
N ALA A 128 -9.42 0.29 12.73
CA ALA A 128 -10.55 -0.63 12.57
C ALA A 128 -11.48 -0.27 11.39
N HIS A 129 -11.44 0.98 10.93
CA HIS A 129 -12.21 1.46 9.77
C HIS A 129 -11.36 1.60 8.49
N CYS A 130 -10.07 1.27 8.55
CA CYS A 130 -9.17 1.32 7.40
C CYS A 130 -9.20 0.02 6.59
N VAL A 131 -8.71 0.13 5.36
CA VAL A 131 -8.52 -0.99 4.43
C VAL A 131 -7.04 -1.09 4.08
N ILE A 132 -6.51 -2.30 3.95
CA ILE A 132 -5.21 -2.56 3.32
C ILE A 132 -5.39 -3.51 2.14
N ILE A 133 -4.75 -3.20 1.01
CA ILE A 133 -4.61 -4.09 -0.14
C ILE A 133 -3.13 -4.37 -0.34
N GLY A 134 -2.76 -5.63 -0.35
CA GLY A 134 -1.41 -6.14 -0.58
C GLY A 134 -1.43 -7.38 -1.47
N ASP A 135 -0.28 -7.73 -2.03
CA ASP A 135 -0.09 -8.94 -2.86
C ASP A 135 0.63 -10.07 -2.10
N LYS A 136 1.03 -9.81 -0.84
CA LYS A 136 1.80 -10.75 -0.01
C LYS A 136 1.19 -10.92 1.38
N MET A 137 1.38 -12.10 1.95
CA MET A 137 0.95 -12.37 3.34
C MET A 137 1.55 -11.39 4.34
N SER A 138 2.75 -10.87 4.09
CA SER A 138 3.36 -9.84 4.95
C SER A 138 2.53 -8.55 5.05
N ASP A 139 1.70 -8.24 4.07
CA ASP A 139 0.76 -7.12 4.10
C ASP A 139 -0.42 -7.42 5.00
N MET A 140 -0.95 -8.64 4.88
CA MET A 140 -2.07 -9.12 5.69
C MET A 140 -1.69 -9.21 7.18
N GLU A 141 -0.50 -9.75 7.47
CA GLU A 141 0.05 -9.86 8.82
C GLU A 141 0.31 -8.45 9.41
N ALA A 142 0.92 -7.54 8.64
CA ALA A 142 1.11 -6.16 9.08
C ALA A 142 -0.21 -5.45 9.37
N GLY A 143 -1.21 -5.64 8.49
CA GLY A 143 -2.56 -5.11 8.67
C GLY A 143 -3.24 -5.68 9.91
N ALA A 144 -3.14 -6.99 10.16
CA ALA A 144 -3.67 -7.63 11.36
C ALA A 144 -3.02 -7.06 12.62
N ALA A 145 -1.68 -6.97 12.64
CA ALA A 145 -0.93 -6.44 13.78
C ALA A 145 -1.20 -4.94 14.05
N ALA A 146 -1.58 -4.18 13.01
CA ALA A 146 -1.99 -2.77 13.14
C ALA A 146 -3.47 -2.58 13.48
N GLY A 147 -4.27 -3.65 13.52
CA GLY A 147 -5.71 -3.58 13.78
C GLY A 147 -6.55 -3.10 12.59
N ILE A 148 -6.04 -3.23 11.35
CA ILE A 148 -6.77 -2.83 10.14
C ILE A 148 -8.01 -3.72 9.96
N GLY A 149 -9.18 -3.07 9.84
CA GLY A 149 -10.47 -3.76 9.83
C GLY A 149 -10.75 -4.59 8.59
N LEU A 150 -10.33 -4.13 7.40
CA LEU A 150 -10.47 -4.89 6.15
C LEU A 150 -9.10 -5.10 5.52
N ARG A 151 -8.74 -6.36 5.34
CA ARG A 151 -7.49 -6.77 4.72
C ARG A 151 -7.81 -7.56 3.45
N ILE A 152 -7.27 -7.14 2.32
CA ILE A 152 -7.53 -7.71 0.99
C ILE A 152 -6.20 -8.17 0.41
N LEU A 153 -6.08 -9.47 0.17
CA LEU A 153 -4.97 -10.07 -0.54
C LEU A 153 -5.29 -10.13 -2.03
N LEU A 154 -4.44 -9.52 -2.85
CA LEU A 154 -4.57 -9.51 -4.31
C LEU A 154 -3.78 -10.69 -4.89
N GLY A 155 -4.45 -11.58 -5.60
CA GLY A 155 -3.88 -12.74 -6.25
C GLY A 155 -4.56 -14.05 -5.86
N GLU A 156 -3.96 -15.17 -6.28
CA GLU A 156 -4.44 -16.49 -5.90
C GLU A 156 -3.78 -16.92 -4.57
N ASP A 157 -4.54 -16.86 -3.49
CA ASP A 157 -4.08 -17.41 -2.20
C ASP A 157 -4.56 -18.86 -2.03
N LYS A 158 -3.59 -19.76 -1.89
CA LYS A 158 -3.84 -21.15 -1.51
C LYS A 158 -3.96 -21.34 0.01
N TRP A 159 -3.73 -20.26 0.77
CA TRP A 159 -3.65 -20.26 2.24
C TRP A 159 -4.66 -19.28 2.86
N ALA A 160 -5.87 -19.20 2.29
CA ALA A 160 -6.91 -18.34 2.80
C ALA A 160 -7.17 -18.60 4.28
N GLU A 161 -6.58 -17.80 5.14
CA GLU A 161 -6.97 -17.74 6.55
C GLU A 161 -8.26 -16.90 6.66
N PRO A 162 -9.17 -17.23 7.59
CA PRO A 162 -10.46 -16.52 7.70
C PRO A 162 -10.33 -15.04 8.09
N ALA A 163 -9.10 -14.52 8.19
CA ALA A 163 -8.80 -13.20 8.67
C ALA A 163 -8.66 -12.12 7.56
N HIS A 164 -8.68 -12.49 6.27
CA HIS A 164 -8.60 -11.57 5.15
C HIS A 164 -9.43 -12.04 3.95
N GLU A 165 -9.77 -11.09 3.08
CA GLU A 165 -10.46 -11.38 1.82
C GLU A 165 -9.42 -11.63 0.72
N VAL A 166 -9.65 -12.58 -0.17
CA VAL A 166 -8.80 -12.86 -1.33
C VAL A 166 -9.57 -12.49 -2.59
N VAL A 167 -8.93 -11.72 -3.45
CA VAL A 167 -9.51 -11.26 -4.71
C VAL A 167 -8.54 -11.47 -5.87
N ALA A 168 -9.05 -11.79 -7.05
CA ALA A 168 -8.21 -12.06 -8.20
C ALA A 168 -7.57 -10.78 -8.78
N ASP A 169 -8.29 -9.65 -8.73
CA ASP A 169 -7.86 -8.38 -9.32
C ASP A 169 -8.41 -7.16 -8.57
N LEU A 170 -7.98 -5.97 -9.00
CA LEU A 170 -8.43 -4.71 -8.41
C LEU A 170 -9.89 -4.37 -8.73
N GLY A 171 -10.49 -4.97 -9.75
CA GLY A 171 -11.93 -4.84 -10.03
C GLY A 171 -12.77 -5.53 -8.96
N GLU A 172 -12.38 -6.75 -8.56
CA GLU A 172 -13.01 -7.45 -7.43
C GLU A 172 -12.75 -6.74 -6.11
N ALA A 173 -11.52 -6.22 -5.88
CA ALA A 173 -11.22 -5.40 -4.71
C ALA A 173 -12.12 -4.16 -4.64
N LEU A 174 -12.32 -3.46 -5.76
CA LEU A 174 -13.21 -2.31 -5.85
C LEU A 174 -14.67 -2.68 -5.55
N ALA A 175 -15.15 -3.81 -6.09
CA ALA A 175 -16.50 -4.29 -5.82
C ALA A 175 -16.71 -4.57 -4.32
N LEU A 176 -15.75 -5.22 -3.68
CA LEU A 176 -15.77 -5.50 -2.25
C LEU A 176 -15.76 -4.21 -1.41
N VAL A 177 -14.89 -3.26 -1.76
CA VAL A 177 -14.81 -1.97 -1.06
C VAL A 177 -16.10 -1.17 -1.22
N ARG A 178 -16.70 -1.14 -2.43
CA ARG A 178 -18.01 -0.49 -2.68
C ARG A 178 -19.15 -1.09 -1.88
N ALA A 179 -19.14 -2.38 -1.64
CA ALA A 179 -20.15 -3.04 -0.83
C ALA A 179 -20.07 -2.64 0.65
N ARG A 180 -18.86 -2.37 1.16
CA ARG A 180 -18.61 -2.08 2.58
C ARG A 180 -18.54 -0.58 2.91
N PHE A 181 -18.16 0.24 1.95
CA PHE A 181 -17.99 1.69 2.13
C PHE A 181 -18.94 2.44 1.20
N ARG A 182 -19.74 3.30 1.77
CA ARG A 182 -20.66 4.15 1.00
C ARG A 182 -20.22 5.61 1.12
N PRO A 183 -20.44 6.43 0.07
CA PRO A 183 -20.32 7.87 0.20
C PRO A 183 -21.23 8.36 1.34
N ASP A 184 -20.75 9.34 2.08
CA ASP A 184 -21.59 10.02 3.06
C ASP A 184 -22.76 10.67 2.30
N ALA A 185 -23.97 10.58 2.87
CA ALA A 185 -25.13 11.26 2.28
C ALA A 185 -24.86 12.78 2.25
N PRO A 186 -25.29 13.49 1.20
CA PRO A 186 -25.07 14.93 1.05
C PRO A 186 -25.74 15.75 2.14
#